data_706859c7acb542c51be129b9b8d92c32
#
_entry.id   706859c7acb542c51be129b9b8d92c32
#
_cell.length_a   1.000
_cell.length_b   1.000
_cell.length_c   1.000
_cell.angle_alpha   90.00
_cell.angle_beta   90.00
_cell.angle_gamma   90.00
#
_symmetry.space_group_name_H-M   'P 1'
#
loop_
_entity.id
_entity.type
_entity.pdbx_description
1 polymer ?
#
loop_
_entity_poly.entity_id
_entity_poly.type
_entity_poly.pdbx_seq_one_letter_code
_entity_poly.pdbx_strand_id
1 'polypeptide(L)'
;MFPQFNTRAGTVGGLLAYIVGMAKTARKSAKKSQTRTQTVANKSAKTKARVLSSRVAYEGPAFWVTTDMVQEPSGIRARRDIVRHSGSVVILAVEDSQSEPRVLLERQYRHAAGRYLLELPAGRIDEGEAELKAAKRELLEETGYTARSWKRVLYFWASPGFVAESMAIYLARDLTPGAAQPEADEAIELKLVPLSEAVEMVVKGKIHDGKTISGVLWLHAQQNQSL
;
A
#
# COMPACT_ATOMS: atom_id res chain seq x y z
N MET A 1 1.20 -18.37 -26.74
CA MET A 1 1.94 -19.63 -26.88
C MET A 1 3.13 -19.57 -25.95
N PHE A 2 3.00 -20.11 -24.74
CA PHE A 2 4.05 -20.11 -23.70
C PHE A 2 4.70 -21.50 -23.64
N PRO A 3 6.01 -21.62 -23.50
CA PRO A 3 6.66 -22.92 -23.43
C PRO A 3 6.41 -23.58 -22.05
N GLN A 4 6.09 -24.87 -22.08
CA GLN A 4 5.95 -25.73 -20.91
C GLN A 4 7.32 -26.04 -20.33
N PHE A 5 7.51 -25.81 -19.03
CA PHE A 5 8.69 -26.26 -18.29
C PHE A 5 8.48 -27.68 -17.78
N ASN A 6 9.33 -28.58 -18.26
CA ASN A 6 9.35 -30.00 -17.86
C ASN A 6 10.23 -30.14 -16.60
N THR A 7 9.65 -30.48 -15.46
CA THR A 7 10.36 -30.71 -14.20
C THR A 7 10.90 -32.13 -14.14
N ARG A 8 12.21 -32.30 -14.34
CA ARG A 8 12.93 -33.50 -13.90
C ARG A 8 13.51 -33.29 -12.51
N ALA A 9 13.12 -34.14 -11.59
CA ALA A 9 13.66 -34.23 -10.24
C ALA A 9 15.15 -34.61 -10.29
N GLY A 10 16.01 -33.70 -9.82
CA GLY A 10 17.46 -33.93 -9.64
C GLY A 10 17.78 -33.91 -8.14
N THR A 11 18.45 -34.94 -7.71
CA THR A 11 18.80 -35.33 -6.34
C THR A 11 19.60 -34.26 -5.56
N VAL A 12 19.25 -34.08 -4.29
CA VAL A 12 19.78 -33.11 -3.30
C VAL A 12 21.27 -33.34 -2.90
N GLY A 13 21.98 -34.26 -3.56
CA GLY A 13 23.37 -34.61 -3.21
C GLY A 13 24.47 -33.67 -3.74
N GLY A 14 24.18 -32.83 -4.73
CA GLY A 14 25.22 -32.05 -5.41
C GLY A 14 25.60 -30.68 -4.80
N LEU A 15 24.73 -30.12 -3.95
CA LEU A 15 24.90 -28.76 -3.46
C LEU A 15 25.81 -28.63 -2.24
N LEU A 16 25.96 -29.68 -1.44
CA LEU A 16 26.87 -29.67 -0.27
C LEU A 16 28.35 -29.79 -0.63
N ALA A 17 28.69 -30.42 -1.75
CA ALA A 17 30.07 -30.57 -2.18
C ALA A 17 30.69 -29.27 -2.76
N TYR A 18 29.85 -28.38 -3.27
CA TYR A 18 30.33 -27.11 -3.87
C TYR A 18 30.69 -26.06 -2.81
N ILE A 19 30.02 -26.07 -1.65
CA ILE A 19 30.27 -25.10 -0.56
C ILE A 19 31.54 -25.44 0.24
N VAL A 20 31.92 -26.70 0.36
CA VAL A 20 33.14 -27.12 1.10
C VAL A 20 34.41 -26.90 0.30
N GLY A 21 34.36 -26.86 -1.04
CA GLY A 21 35.50 -26.61 -1.93
C GLY A 21 36.02 -25.17 -1.92
N MET A 22 35.15 -24.19 -1.65
CA MET A 22 35.55 -22.76 -1.67
C MET A 22 36.18 -22.24 -0.38
N ALA A 23 36.12 -22.97 0.71
CA ALA A 23 36.72 -22.55 2.00
C ALA A 23 38.20 -22.86 2.14
N LYS A 24 38.82 -23.63 1.23
CA LYS A 24 40.24 -24.03 1.31
C LYS A 24 41.21 -23.22 0.45
N THR A 25 40.74 -22.37 -0.45
CA THR A 25 41.58 -21.56 -1.36
C THR A 25 41.85 -20.13 -0.89
N ALA A 26 41.21 -19.67 0.19
CA ALA A 26 41.35 -18.29 0.69
C ALA A 26 42.48 -18.06 1.72
N ARG A 27 43.42 -19.01 1.93
CA ARG A 27 44.48 -18.92 2.95
C ARG A 27 45.92 -18.81 2.45
N LYS A 28 46.14 -18.32 1.24
CA LYS A 28 47.51 -18.04 0.79
C LYS A 28 47.59 -16.83 -0.15
N SER A 29 47.34 -15.63 0.36
CA SER A 29 47.85 -14.40 -0.27
C SER A 29 47.63 -13.21 0.68
N ALA A 30 48.26 -13.22 1.81
CA ALA A 30 48.36 -12.06 2.68
C ALA A 30 49.82 -11.63 2.74
N LYS A 31 50.29 -10.81 1.79
CA LYS A 31 51.48 -9.98 1.98
C LYS A 31 51.43 -8.72 1.13
N LYS A 32 51.37 -7.58 1.87
CA LYS A 32 51.70 -6.21 1.48
C LYS A 32 50.86 -5.54 0.36
N SER A 33 49.82 -4.81 0.75
CA SER A 33 49.48 -3.57 0.10
C SER A 33 49.23 -2.53 1.20
N GLN A 34 49.97 -1.44 1.17
CA GLN A 34 49.86 -0.31 2.10
C GLN A 34 48.47 0.34 1.91
N THR A 35 47.70 0.32 2.96
CA THR A 35 46.38 0.93 3.03
C THR A 35 46.51 2.44 2.97
N ARG A 36 46.24 3.03 1.82
CA ARG A 36 45.97 4.46 1.67
C ARG A 36 44.55 4.67 2.24
N THR A 37 44.47 5.05 3.49
CA THR A 37 43.21 5.45 4.14
C THR A 37 42.70 6.68 3.41
N GLN A 38 41.81 6.48 2.43
CA GLN A 38 40.95 7.54 1.93
C GLN A 38 39.94 7.80 3.01
N THR A 39 40.11 8.92 3.70
CA THR A 39 39.05 9.51 4.56
C THR A 39 37.87 9.84 3.63
N VAL A 40 36.91 8.93 3.59
CA VAL A 40 35.60 9.22 2.98
C VAL A 40 34.96 10.23 3.91
N ALA A 41 35.10 11.51 3.56
CA ALA A 41 34.31 12.56 4.19
C ALA A 41 32.84 12.16 4.06
N ASN A 42 32.21 11.91 5.19
CA ASN A 42 30.80 11.60 5.34
C ASN A 42 30.02 12.85 4.93
N LYS A 43 29.87 13.08 3.59
CA LYS A 43 28.90 14.05 3.07
C LYS A 43 27.56 13.51 3.48
N SER A 44 26.93 14.14 4.47
CA SER A 44 25.51 13.99 4.78
C SER A 44 24.76 13.85 3.46
N ALA A 45 24.38 12.62 3.13
CA ALA A 45 23.69 12.34 1.87
C ALA A 45 22.40 13.14 1.89
N LYS A 46 22.20 14.01 0.89
CA LYS A 46 20.94 14.73 0.73
C LYS A 46 19.87 13.67 0.56
N THR A 47 18.99 13.54 1.54
CA THR A 47 17.96 12.49 1.58
C THR A 47 16.75 12.81 0.72
N LYS A 48 16.66 14.04 0.19
CA LYS A 48 15.52 14.50 -0.63
C LYS A 48 16.02 15.06 -1.96
N ALA A 49 15.25 14.81 -3.02
CA ALA A 49 15.44 15.47 -4.29
C ALA A 49 15.15 16.98 -4.16
N ARG A 50 15.83 17.78 -4.98
CA ARG A 50 15.58 19.21 -5.12
C ARG A 50 14.80 19.44 -6.41
N VAL A 51 13.62 20.06 -6.32
CA VAL A 51 12.88 20.54 -7.49
C VAL A 51 13.61 21.77 -8.05
N LEU A 52 13.99 21.72 -9.31
CA LEU A 52 14.67 22.80 -10.04
C LEU A 52 13.66 23.72 -10.74
N SER A 53 12.63 23.11 -11.32
CA SER A 53 11.46 23.78 -11.88
C SER A 53 10.27 22.84 -11.85
N SER A 54 9.07 23.42 -11.80
CA SER A 54 7.80 22.70 -11.84
C SER A 54 6.79 23.48 -12.67
N ARG A 55 5.94 22.78 -13.41
CA ARG A 55 4.77 23.36 -14.07
C ARG A 55 3.59 22.41 -13.95
N VAL A 56 2.40 22.95 -13.79
CA VAL A 56 1.15 22.18 -13.89
C VAL A 56 0.91 21.83 -15.35
N ALA A 57 0.76 20.54 -15.64
CA ALA A 57 0.48 20.02 -16.99
C ALA A 57 -1.01 19.73 -17.17
N TYR A 58 -1.72 19.39 -16.08
CA TYR A 58 -3.15 19.15 -16.04
C TYR A 58 -3.67 19.50 -14.64
N GLU A 59 -4.89 20.00 -14.55
CA GLU A 59 -5.60 20.25 -13.30
C GLU A 59 -7.04 19.76 -13.44
N GLY A 60 -7.47 18.92 -12.50
CA GLY A 60 -8.80 18.35 -12.45
C GLY A 60 -9.34 18.34 -11.02
N PRO A 61 -10.62 17.96 -10.81
CA PRO A 61 -11.27 18.02 -9.50
C PRO A 61 -10.67 17.04 -8.47
N ALA A 62 -10.18 15.88 -8.93
CA ALA A 62 -9.68 14.83 -8.04
C ALA A 62 -8.15 14.86 -7.89
N PHE A 63 -7.43 15.28 -8.92
CA PHE A 63 -5.97 15.31 -8.94
C PHE A 63 -5.44 16.33 -9.94
N TRP A 64 -4.15 16.66 -9.83
CA TRP A 64 -3.44 17.43 -10.84
C TRP A 64 -2.15 16.75 -11.26
N VAL A 65 -1.57 17.13 -12.38
CA VAL A 65 -0.31 16.58 -12.87
C VAL A 65 0.74 17.68 -12.95
N THR A 66 1.90 17.44 -12.35
CA THR A 66 3.06 18.32 -12.51
C THR A 66 4.13 17.69 -13.38
N THR A 67 4.80 18.50 -14.20
CA THR A 67 6.07 18.16 -14.84
C THR A 67 7.19 18.87 -14.08
N ASP A 68 8.00 18.10 -13.37
CA ASP A 68 9.09 18.59 -12.54
C ASP A 68 10.45 18.25 -13.15
N MET A 69 11.36 19.22 -13.19
CA MET A 69 12.79 18.96 -13.34
C MET A 69 13.40 18.84 -11.94
N VAL A 70 13.96 17.69 -11.62
CA VAL A 70 14.50 17.42 -10.29
C VAL A 70 15.99 17.08 -10.35
N GLN A 71 16.71 17.42 -9.29
CA GLN A 71 18.01 16.86 -8.98
C GLN A 71 17.84 15.86 -7.84
N GLU A 72 18.00 14.59 -8.15
CA GLU A 72 17.88 13.48 -7.18
C GLU A 72 19.01 13.50 -6.15
N PRO A 73 18.89 12.78 -5.03
CA PRO A 73 19.94 12.67 -4.02
C PRO A 73 21.27 12.16 -4.59
N SER A 74 21.23 11.33 -5.62
CA SER A 74 22.38 10.83 -6.39
C SER A 74 23.12 11.91 -7.20
N GLY A 75 22.49 13.10 -7.37
CA GLY A 75 22.99 14.19 -8.22
C GLY A 75 22.46 14.16 -9.66
N ILE A 76 21.77 13.08 -10.05
CA ILE A 76 21.18 12.94 -11.38
C ILE A 76 20.06 13.98 -11.55
N ARG A 77 20.05 14.66 -12.72
CA ARG A 77 18.94 15.53 -13.11
C ARG A 77 18.00 14.78 -14.04
N ALA A 78 16.72 14.79 -13.71
CA ALA A 78 15.70 14.09 -14.47
C ALA A 78 14.39 14.84 -14.49
N ARG A 79 13.61 14.65 -15.56
CA ARG A 79 12.22 15.04 -15.63
C ARG A 79 11.37 13.97 -14.93
N ARG A 80 10.39 14.44 -14.15
CA ARG A 80 9.36 13.61 -13.51
C ARG A 80 7.99 14.19 -13.81
N ASP A 81 7.11 13.38 -14.36
CA ASP A 81 5.70 13.71 -14.50
C ASP A 81 4.96 13.01 -13.36
N ILE A 82 4.34 13.78 -12.46
CA ILE A 82 3.78 13.29 -11.20
C ILE A 82 2.30 13.62 -11.14
N VAL A 83 1.48 12.59 -10.92
CA VAL A 83 0.09 12.74 -10.51
C VAL A 83 0.08 13.15 -9.04
N ARG A 84 -0.43 14.35 -8.74
CA ARG A 84 -0.55 14.92 -7.41
C ARG A 84 -1.92 14.67 -6.85
N HIS A 85 -1.98 14.29 -5.58
CA HIS A 85 -3.20 13.98 -4.85
C HIS A 85 -3.08 14.43 -3.40
N SER A 86 -4.18 14.83 -2.76
CA SER A 86 -4.18 15.27 -1.35
C SER A 86 -3.96 14.14 -0.34
N GLY A 87 -4.05 12.90 -0.79
CA GLY A 87 -4.04 11.69 0.04
C GLY A 87 -5.44 11.14 0.26
N SER A 88 -5.50 9.90 0.72
CA SER A 88 -6.76 9.18 0.98
C SER A 88 -6.75 8.54 2.35
N VAL A 89 -7.92 8.43 2.94
CA VAL A 89 -8.20 7.58 4.11
C VAL A 89 -8.93 6.33 3.65
N VAL A 90 -8.65 5.23 4.33
CA VAL A 90 -9.28 3.92 4.11
C VAL A 90 -9.81 3.43 5.45
N ILE A 91 -11.03 2.93 5.48
CA ILE A 91 -11.67 2.54 6.72
C ILE A 91 -11.81 1.01 6.78
N LEU A 92 -11.01 0.37 7.62
CA LEU A 92 -11.17 -1.02 8.00
C LEU A 92 -12.21 -1.09 9.13
N ALA A 93 -13.48 -1.01 8.74
CA ALA A 93 -14.60 -1.07 9.66
C ALA A 93 -14.92 -2.52 10.01
N VAL A 94 -14.86 -2.85 11.31
CA VAL A 94 -14.98 -4.21 11.82
C VAL A 94 -16.12 -4.32 12.81
N GLU A 95 -17.01 -5.25 12.55
CA GLU A 95 -18.06 -5.69 13.47
C GLU A 95 -17.57 -6.91 14.27
N ASP A 96 -17.49 -6.77 15.59
CA ASP A 96 -17.02 -7.82 16.52
C ASP A 96 -18.14 -8.53 17.29
N SER A 97 -19.41 -8.29 16.92
CA SER A 97 -20.56 -8.83 17.66
C SER A 97 -20.81 -10.34 17.46
N GLN A 98 -20.12 -10.95 16.52
CA GLN A 98 -20.22 -12.37 16.17
C GLN A 98 -19.02 -13.16 16.70
N SER A 99 -19.09 -14.50 16.57
CA SER A 99 -17.98 -15.39 16.93
C SER A 99 -16.71 -15.15 16.11
N GLU A 100 -16.85 -14.54 14.94
CA GLU A 100 -15.77 -14.13 14.05
C GLU A 100 -15.99 -12.67 13.63
N PRO A 101 -14.92 -11.83 13.59
CA PRO A 101 -15.01 -10.47 13.09
C PRO A 101 -15.49 -10.43 11.64
N ARG A 102 -16.33 -9.45 11.33
CA ARG A 102 -16.83 -9.21 9.98
C ARG A 102 -16.32 -7.86 9.50
N VAL A 103 -15.81 -7.81 8.28
CA VAL A 103 -15.32 -6.60 7.64
C VAL A 103 -16.43 -5.98 6.79
N LEU A 104 -16.68 -4.70 6.97
CA LEU A 104 -17.57 -3.94 6.11
C LEU A 104 -16.85 -3.66 4.80
N LEU A 105 -17.40 -4.17 3.71
CA LEU A 105 -16.93 -3.94 2.34
C LEU A 105 -18.04 -3.25 1.55
N GLU A 106 -17.63 -2.50 0.54
CA GLU A 106 -18.49 -1.88 -0.45
C GLU A 106 -18.21 -2.43 -1.84
N ARG A 107 -19.26 -2.52 -2.65
CA ARG A 107 -19.15 -2.85 -4.07
C ARG A 107 -19.47 -1.62 -4.88
N GLN A 108 -18.44 -1.07 -5.55
CA GLN A 108 -18.55 0.17 -6.33
C GLN A 108 -17.99 -0.03 -7.74
N TYR A 109 -18.59 0.62 -8.76
CA TYR A 109 -18.05 0.63 -10.11
C TYR A 109 -16.89 1.61 -10.21
N ARG A 110 -15.72 1.11 -10.61
CA ARG A 110 -14.53 1.93 -10.83
C ARG A 110 -14.26 2.04 -12.33
N HIS A 111 -14.57 3.19 -12.90
CA HIS A 111 -14.41 3.45 -14.33
C HIS A 111 -12.98 3.19 -14.82
N ALA A 112 -11.97 3.58 -14.06
CA ALA A 112 -10.56 3.34 -14.39
C ALA A 112 -10.20 1.83 -14.48
N ALA A 113 -10.89 0.98 -13.72
CA ALA A 113 -10.75 -0.47 -13.76
C ALA A 113 -11.69 -1.14 -14.76
N GLY A 114 -12.70 -0.41 -15.28
CA GLY A 114 -13.74 -0.90 -16.18
C GLY A 114 -14.65 -1.96 -15.57
N ARG A 115 -14.78 -1.99 -14.23
CA ARG A 115 -15.53 -3.03 -13.50
C ARG A 115 -15.96 -2.60 -12.10
N TYR A 116 -16.87 -3.40 -11.52
CA TYR A 116 -17.16 -3.32 -10.09
C TYR A 116 -16.00 -3.95 -9.32
N LEU A 117 -15.57 -3.26 -8.27
CA LEU A 117 -14.62 -3.76 -7.30
C LEU A 117 -15.31 -3.95 -5.95
N LEU A 118 -14.76 -4.84 -5.13
CA LEU A 118 -15.11 -4.99 -3.72
C LEU A 118 -13.99 -4.35 -2.92
N GLU A 119 -14.32 -3.32 -2.15
CA GLU A 119 -13.36 -2.42 -1.54
C GLU A 119 -13.68 -2.16 -0.07
N LEU A 120 -12.68 -1.71 0.70
CA LEU A 120 -12.91 -1.01 1.96
C LEU A 120 -13.40 0.41 1.66
N PRO A 121 -14.33 0.97 2.45
CA PRO A 121 -14.73 2.37 2.35
C PRO A 121 -13.49 3.28 2.38
N ALA A 122 -13.45 4.27 1.49
CA ALA A 122 -12.27 5.10 1.34
C ALA A 122 -12.57 6.39 0.57
N GLY A 123 -12.06 7.49 1.05
CA GLY A 123 -12.20 8.74 0.34
C GLY A 123 -11.01 9.67 0.48
N ARG A 124 -11.11 10.79 -0.22
CA ARG A 124 -10.07 11.80 -0.28
C ARG A 124 -10.06 12.65 0.99
N ILE A 125 -8.86 13.06 1.40
CA ILE A 125 -8.69 14.05 2.45
C ILE A 125 -8.87 15.45 1.83
N ASP A 126 -9.81 16.21 2.34
CA ASP A 126 -10.04 17.59 1.89
C ASP A 126 -8.92 18.53 2.33
N GLU A 127 -8.82 19.67 1.67
CA GLU A 127 -7.80 20.66 2.02
C GLU A 127 -7.96 21.15 3.47
N GLY A 128 -6.89 21.00 4.26
CA GLY A 128 -6.89 21.35 5.69
C GLY A 128 -7.64 20.39 6.60
N GLU A 129 -8.19 19.29 6.06
CA GLU A 129 -8.86 18.27 6.87
C GLU A 129 -7.84 17.33 7.54
N ALA A 130 -8.09 16.98 8.81
CA ALA A 130 -7.29 15.97 9.51
C ALA A 130 -7.68 14.56 9.05
N GLU A 131 -6.71 13.66 8.86
CA GLU A 131 -6.93 12.27 8.39
C GLU A 131 -8.06 11.55 9.16
N LEU A 132 -8.08 11.61 10.50
CA LEU A 132 -9.12 10.94 11.29
C LEU A 132 -10.51 11.56 11.08
N LYS A 133 -10.58 12.87 10.83
CA LYS A 133 -11.85 13.54 10.54
C LYS A 133 -12.38 13.08 9.19
N ALA A 134 -11.52 13.03 8.17
CA ALA A 134 -11.86 12.48 6.86
C ALA A 134 -12.34 11.03 6.97
N ALA A 135 -11.63 10.16 7.71
CA ALA A 135 -12.04 8.77 7.90
C ALA A 135 -13.42 8.61 8.55
N LYS A 136 -13.78 9.48 9.50
CA LYS A 136 -15.10 9.48 10.13
C LYS A 136 -16.19 9.97 9.21
N ARG A 137 -15.91 10.99 8.41
CA ARG A 137 -16.83 11.56 7.42
C ARG A 137 -17.13 10.52 6.34
N GLU A 138 -16.11 9.95 5.72
CA GLU A 138 -16.24 8.94 4.66
C GLU A 138 -17.01 7.70 5.13
N LEU A 139 -16.72 7.18 6.34
CA LEU A 139 -17.47 6.05 6.88
C LEU A 139 -18.97 6.37 6.98
N LEU A 140 -19.31 7.57 7.45
CA LEU A 140 -20.72 7.97 7.59
C LEU A 140 -21.39 8.19 6.22
N GLU A 141 -20.73 8.90 5.32
CA GLU A 141 -21.27 9.27 4.00
C GLU A 141 -21.53 8.04 3.14
N GLU A 142 -20.49 7.19 2.95
CA GLU A 142 -20.59 6.01 2.08
C GLU A 142 -21.44 4.89 2.69
N THR A 143 -21.37 4.70 4.01
CA THR A 143 -21.92 3.49 4.63
C THR A 143 -23.06 3.74 5.62
N GLY A 144 -23.21 4.95 6.09
CA GLY A 144 -24.12 5.28 7.19
C GLY A 144 -23.65 4.83 8.57
N TYR A 145 -22.54 4.11 8.66
CA TYR A 145 -22.02 3.69 9.95
C TYR A 145 -21.20 4.79 10.62
N THR A 146 -21.24 4.77 11.96
CA THR A 146 -20.29 5.48 12.81
C THR A 146 -19.52 4.47 13.65
N ALA A 147 -18.37 4.87 14.20
CA ALA A 147 -17.56 4.02 15.06
C ALA A 147 -17.09 4.80 16.30
N ARG A 148 -16.95 4.10 17.43
CA ARG A 148 -16.47 4.70 18.67
C ARG A 148 -14.95 4.56 18.84
N SER A 149 -14.37 3.47 18.36
CA SER A 149 -12.94 3.18 18.47
C SER A 149 -12.23 3.35 17.13
N TRP A 150 -11.11 4.08 17.13
CA TRP A 150 -10.33 4.39 15.94
C TRP A 150 -8.83 4.26 16.18
N LYS A 151 -8.14 3.59 15.27
CA LYS A 151 -6.67 3.46 15.31
C LYS A 151 -6.11 3.46 13.89
N ARG A 152 -5.16 4.37 13.58
CA ARG A 152 -4.40 4.27 12.33
C ARG A 152 -3.49 3.05 12.40
N VAL A 153 -3.62 2.13 11.46
CA VAL A 153 -2.93 0.83 11.48
C VAL A 153 -1.92 0.66 10.36
N LEU A 154 -2.16 1.28 9.22
CA LEU A 154 -1.23 1.25 8.09
C LEU A 154 -1.13 2.65 7.46
N TYR A 155 0.02 2.90 6.82
CA TYR A 155 0.26 4.05 5.96
C TYR A 155 1.17 3.62 4.83
N PHE A 156 0.78 3.89 3.58
CA PHE A 156 1.54 3.53 2.40
C PHE A 156 1.25 4.46 1.22
N TRP A 157 2.04 4.32 0.16
CA TRP A 157 1.85 5.03 -1.10
C TRP A 157 1.21 4.11 -2.11
N ALA A 158 0.17 4.58 -2.81
CA ALA A 158 -0.59 3.77 -3.78
C ALA A 158 0.28 3.32 -4.96
N SER A 159 1.00 4.25 -5.59
CA SER A 159 1.88 3.96 -6.74
C SER A 159 3.03 4.97 -6.81
N PRO A 160 4.03 4.92 -5.89
CA PRO A 160 5.02 5.97 -5.69
C PRO A 160 5.98 6.19 -6.86
N GLY A 161 5.91 5.39 -7.90
CA GLY A 161 6.69 5.59 -9.12
C GLY A 161 6.30 6.86 -9.89
N PHE A 162 5.03 7.25 -9.85
CA PHE A 162 4.51 8.43 -10.55
C PHE A 162 3.27 9.07 -9.90
N VAL A 163 2.67 8.43 -8.91
CA VAL A 163 1.50 8.95 -8.17
C VAL A 163 1.92 9.33 -6.76
N ALA A 164 1.62 10.56 -6.36
CA ALA A 164 1.88 11.08 -5.02
C ALA A 164 0.64 10.94 -4.13
N GLU A 165 -0.04 9.80 -4.20
CA GLU A 165 -1.14 9.47 -3.33
C GLU A 165 -0.67 8.62 -2.16
N SER A 166 -0.84 9.13 -0.96
CA SER A 166 -0.68 8.37 0.29
C SER A 166 -2.03 7.84 0.75
N MET A 167 -2.02 6.67 1.38
CA MET A 167 -3.19 6.04 1.96
C MET A 167 -2.96 5.74 3.43
N ALA A 168 -3.87 6.19 4.29
CA ALA A 168 -3.87 5.91 5.73
C ALA A 168 -5.04 4.96 6.06
N ILE A 169 -4.76 3.72 6.49
CA ILE A 169 -5.82 2.80 6.92
C ILE A 169 -6.12 3.00 8.39
N TYR A 170 -7.38 3.27 8.69
CA TYR A 170 -7.92 3.37 10.04
C TYR A 170 -8.78 2.15 10.36
N LEU A 171 -8.41 1.41 11.40
CA LEU A 171 -9.28 0.42 12.02
C LEU A 171 -10.37 1.14 12.79
N ALA A 172 -11.64 0.83 12.46
CA ALA A 172 -12.83 1.35 13.12
C ALA A 172 -13.60 0.19 13.75
N ARG A 173 -13.91 0.29 15.05
CA ARG A 173 -14.65 -0.72 15.83
C ARG A 173 -15.77 -0.08 16.64
N ASP A 174 -16.59 -0.88 17.27
CA ASP A 174 -17.80 -0.44 17.97
C ASP A 174 -18.72 0.32 17.01
N LEU A 175 -19.06 -0.35 15.92
CA LEU A 175 -19.87 0.23 14.85
C LEU A 175 -21.32 0.44 15.28
N THR A 176 -21.89 1.58 14.89
CA THR A 176 -23.30 1.90 15.06
C THR A 176 -23.89 2.21 13.69
N PRO A 177 -24.91 1.47 13.24
CA PRO A 177 -25.56 1.73 11.95
C PRO A 177 -26.37 3.02 11.97
N GLY A 178 -26.45 3.68 10.84
CA GLY A 178 -27.25 4.87 10.57
C GLY A 178 -27.64 4.94 9.10
N ALA A 179 -28.01 6.12 8.62
CA ALA A 179 -28.37 6.35 7.22
C ALA A 179 -27.16 6.83 6.44
N ALA A 180 -26.83 6.15 5.35
CA ALA A 180 -25.81 6.59 4.40
C ALA A 180 -26.25 7.87 3.67
N GLN A 181 -25.29 8.70 3.28
CA GLN A 181 -25.46 9.93 2.52
C GLN A 181 -24.39 10.02 1.42
N PRO A 182 -24.32 9.01 0.51
CA PRO A 182 -23.31 9.00 -0.54
C PRO A 182 -23.49 10.20 -1.47
N GLU A 183 -22.43 10.56 -2.20
CA GLU A 183 -22.50 11.58 -3.24
C GLU A 183 -23.46 11.14 -4.37
N ALA A 184 -24.00 12.10 -5.13
CA ALA A 184 -25.05 11.83 -6.11
C ALA A 184 -24.63 10.89 -7.27
N ASP A 185 -23.33 10.77 -7.51
CA ASP A 185 -22.71 9.90 -8.53
C ASP A 185 -22.16 8.58 -7.94
N GLU A 186 -22.35 8.33 -6.65
CA GLU A 186 -21.93 7.11 -5.97
C GLU A 186 -23.07 6.10 -5.83
N ALA A 187 -22.88 4.93 -6.45
CA ALA A 187 -23.75 3.78 -6.29
C ALA A 187 -23.00 2.67 -5.55
N ILE A 188 -23.24 2.57 -4.24
CA ILE A 188 -22.51 1.69 -3.32
C ILE A 188 -23.44 0.58 -2.81
N GLU A 189 -22.99 -0.68 -2.88
CA GLU A 189 -23.65 -1.83 -2.25
C GLU A 189 -22.79 -2.30 -1.07
N LEU A 190 -23.33 -2.30 0.14
CA LEU A 190 -22.62 -2.68 1.36
C LEU A 190 -22.73 -4.19 1.64
N LYS A 191 -21.64 -4.77 2.14
CA LYS A 191 -21.57 -6.16 2.60
C LYS A 191 -20.73 -6.28 3.87
N LEU A 192 -21.27 -6.94 4.89
CA LEU A 192 -20.51 -7.43 6.03
C LEU A 192 -20.05 -8.86 5.72
N VAL A 193 -18.73 -9.03 5.57
CA VAL A 193 -18.10 -10.27 5.16
C VAL A 193 -17.27 -10.84 6.33
N PRO A 194 -17.43 -12.11 6.72
CA PRO A 194 -16.55 -12.76 7.70
C PRO A 194 -15.08 -12.60 7.31
N LEU A 195 -14.19 -12.37 8.28
CA LEU A 195 -12.78 -12.13 7.97
C LEU A 195 -12.14 -13.32 7.24
N SER A 196 -12.47 -14.56 7.63
CA SER A 196 -11.98 -15.77 6.95
C SER A 196 -12.39 -15.80 5.47
N GLU A 197 -13.64 -15.44 5.15
CA GLU A 197 -14.14 -15.34 3.79
C GLU A 197 -13.43 -14.20 3.01
N ALA A 198 -13.26 -13.03 3.63
CA ALA A 198 -12.55 -11.91 3.01
C ALA A 198 -11.09 -12.28 2.67
N VAL A 199 -10.40 -12.99 3.57
CA VAL A 199 -9.05 -13.53 3.32
C VAL A 199 -9.06 -14.53 2.17
N GLU A 200 -10.02 -15.45 2.14
CA GLU A 200 -10.17 -16.41 1.05
C GLU A 200 -10.40 -15.70 -0.29
N MET A 201 -11.22 -14.64 -0.29
CA MET A 201 -11.47 -13.83 -1.49
C MET A 201 -10.20 -13.11 -2.00
N VAL A 202 -9.34 -12.63 -1.09
CA VAL A 202 -8.03 -12.07 -1.45
C VAL A 202 -7.14 -13.14 -2.05
N VAL A 203 -6.97 -14.29 -1.39
CA VAL A 203 -6.10 -15.38 -1.82
C VAL A 203 -6.54 -15.97 -3.17
N LYS A 204 -7.85 -16.06 -3.40
CA LYS A 204 -8.42 -16.55 -4.67
C LYS A 204 -8.48 -15.48 -5.78
N GLY A 205 -7.96 -14.28 -5.53
CA GLY A 205 -7.97 -13.19 -6.51
C GLY A 205 -9.38 -12.71 -6.88
N LYS A 206 -10.32 -12.69 -5.94
CA LYS A 206 -11.65 -12.09 -6.12
C LYS A 206 -11.68 -10.62 -5.69
N ILE A 207 -10.84 -10.25 -4.71
CA ILE A 207 -10.58 -8.87 -4.33
C ILE A 207 -9.34 -8.39 -5.09
N HIS A 208 -9.48 -7.30 -5.84
CA HIS A 208 -8.41 -6.77 -6.72
C HIS A 208 -7.89 -5.41 -6.26
N ASP A 209 -8.55 -4.80 -5.28
CA ASP A 209 -8.18 -3.49 -4.77
C ASP A 209 -7.06 -3.58 -3.72
N GLY A 210 -5.96 -2.88 -3.96
CA GLY A 210 -4.74 -2.98 -3.16
C GLY A 210 -4.91 -2.50 -1.71
N LYS A 211 -5.72 -1.45 -1.47
CA LYS A 211 -5.99 -0.95 -0.11
C LYS A 211 -6.78 -1.98 0.72
N THR A 212 -7.74 -2.64 0.07
CA THR A 212 -8.56 -3.69 0.68
C THR A 212 -7.76 -4.93 0.99
N ILE A 213 -6.94 -5.40 0.03
CA ILE A 213 -6.00 -6.51 0.24
C ILE A 213 -5.11 -6.22 1.46
N SER A 214 -4.54 -5.01 1.53
CA SER A 214 -3.65 -4.63 2.63
C SER A 214 -4.36 -4.62 3.99
N GLY A 215 -5.56 -4.05 4.07
CA GLY A 215 -6.34 -3.97 5.30
C GLY A 215 -6.81 -5.33 5.81
N VAL A 216 -7.36 -6.17 4.92
CA VAL A 216 -7.85 -7.52 5.24
C VAL A 216 -6.72 -8.42 5.73
N LEU A 217 -5.60 -8.46 5.02
CA LEU A 217 -4.45 -9.28 5.40
C LEU A 217 -3.78 -8.77 6.68
N TRP A 218 -3.73 -7.45 6.89
CA TRP A 218 -3.25 -6.89 8.15
C TRP A 218 -4.10 -7.34 9.33
N LEU A 219 -5.44 -7.25 9.22
CA LEU A 219 -6.36 -7.67 10.28
C LEU A 219 -6.21 -9.17 10.60
N HIS A 220 -6.13 -10.00 9.57
CA HIS A 220 -5.89 -11.44 9.72
C HIS A 220 -4.58 -11.75 10.45
N ALA A 221 -3.49 -11.04 10.09
CA ALA A 221 -2.20 -11.21 10.75
C ALA A 221 -2.23 -10.81 12.23
N GLN A 222 -3.01 -9.77 12.61
CA GLN A 222 -3.15 -9.37 14.01
C GLN A 222 -3.87 -10.40 14.86
N GLN A 223 -4.89 -11.08 14.33
CA GLN A 223 -5.60 -12.13 15.06
C GLN A 223 -4.69 -13.33 15.37
N ASN A 224 -3.83 -13.70 14.41
CA ASN A 224 -2.91 -14.83 14.57
C ASN A 224 -1.71 -14.53 15.48
N GLN A 225 -1.45 -13.27 15.85
CA GLN A 225 -0.40 -12.88 16.80
C GLN A 225 -0.90 -12.82 18.26
N SER A 226 -2.21 -12.90 18.47
CA SER A 226 -2.84 -12.85 19.80
C SER A 226 -3.12 -14.25 20.39
N LEU A 227 -2.67 -15.29 19.73
CA LEU A 227 -2.67 -16.68 20.15
C LEU A 227 -1.27 -17.13 20.57
#